data_e1c6c54413ed5d5f6ab101d6629e5dc3
#
_entry.id   e1c6c54413ed5d5f6ab101d6629e5dc3
#
_cell.length_a   1.000
_cell.length_b   1.000
_cell.length_c   1.000
_cell.angle_alpha   90.00
_cell.angle_beta   90.00
_cell.angle_gamma   90.00
#
_symmetry.space_group_name_H-M   'P 1'
#
loop_
_entity.id
_entity.type
_entity.pdbx_description
1 polymer ?
#
loop_
_entity_poly.entity_id
_entity_poly.type
_entity_poly.pdbx_seq_one_letter_code
_entity_poly.pdbx_strand_id
1 'polypeptide(L)'
;MELKERSMKNKKTALVLGGGGSRGAYEIGVWQALKELGIKIDMVYGTSVGAINAAMVAQGNLDLTAELWKELETDTVFDMAPDSKPTDYVKEIVVNQGAGTGPLHGLLEKYVDEKKVRESGLDFGIVAFSPADLGKHFLRLADIPEGKLVDFIMASASAFPALQAYEINGVSYIDGGYADVLPVGMAMEDGADEIIAVDLAGFGNVVKENMEKAENMVHIKSSENLGFEFIFDKQNTLRIMKLGYLDCLKAYGVLEGKEIAFAKGVFDKNTLKMADCAGDVLGIDNLLIYTEPVFMDRITEVIYDDMESQEKLAKLAGLKSLKEIREFLDNGKLKEGIKDAKAEKLLCYGAAEDIKKNGKRSIFQSRTATKLIPKIVNAAKFLVKYELI
;
A
#
# COMPACT_ATOMS: atom_id res chain seq x y z
N MET A 1 26.09 -28.20 -27.66
CA MET A 1 26.14 -26.76 -27.98
C MET A 1 24.78 -26.13 -27.94
N GLU A 2 23.69 -26.87 -28.20
CA GLU A 2 22.30 -26.35 -28.17
C GLU A 2 21.72 -26.04 -26.79
N LEU A 3 22.28 -26.53 -25.69
CA LEU A 3 21.80 -26.26 -24.34
C LEU A 3 22.30 -24.95 -23.72
N LYS A 4 23.28 -24.26 -24.34
CA LYS A 4 23.80 -22.97 -23.90
C LYS A 4 23.14 -21.77 -24.59
N GLU A 5 22.43 -21.95 -25.68
CA GLU A 5 21.75 -20.87 -26.42
C GLU A 5 20.34 -20.53 -25.87
N ARG A 6 19.77 -21.36 -25.01
CA ARG A 6 18.49 -21.07 -24.33
C ARG A 6 18.60 -20.07 -23.16
N SER A 7 19.80 -19.59 -22.83
CA SER A 7 20.10 -18.82 -21.61
C SER A 7 20.17 -17.29 -21.82
N MET A 8 19.84 -16.76 -23.00
CA MET A 8 19.82 -15.30 -23.23
C MET A 8 18.51 -14.81 -23.86
N LYS A 9 17.37 -15.35 -23.47
CA LYS A 9 16.10 -14.63 -23.61
C LYS A 9 16.19 -13.43 -22.68
N ASN A 10 16.11 -12.21 -23.21
CA ASN A 10 15.93 -11.04 -22.37
C ASN A 10 14.69 -11.30 -21.50
N LYS A 11 14.88 -11.40 -20.20
CA LYS A 11 13.77 -11.58 -19.25
C LYS A 11 12.83 -10.41 -19.37
N LYS A 12 11.54 -10.70 -19.49
CA LYS A 12 10.47 -9.70 -19.51
C LYS A 12 9.96 -9.45 -18.10
N THR A 13 10.00 -8.20 -17.66
CA THR A 13 9.49 -7.76 -16.37
C THR A 13 8.17 -7.04 -16.55
N ALA A 14 7.13 -7.51 -15.88
CA ALA A 14 5.82 -6.89 -15.85
C ALA A 14 5.60 -6.10 -14.55
N LEU A 15 5.12 -4.86 -14.68
CA LEU A 15 4.58 -4.07 -13.58
C LEU A 15 3.07 -4.19 -13.59
N VAL A 16 2.48 -4.70 -12.51
CA VAL A 16 1.04 -4.87 -12.32
C VAL A 16 0.57 -3.93 -11.23
N LEU A 17 -0.32 -3.01 -11.61
CA LEU A 17 -0.80 -1.91 -10.77
C LEU A 17 -2.25 -2.15 -10.37
N GLY A 18 -2.49 -2.12 -9.06
CA GLY A 18 -3.79 -2.44 -8.49
C GLY A 18 -4.80 -1.30 -8.53
N GLY A 19 -6.09 -1.62 -8.38
CA GLY A 19 -7.13 -0.64 -8.12
C GLY A 19 -7.08 -0.09 -6.70
N GLY A 20 -7.56 1.15 -6.46
CA GLY A 20 -7.58 1.73 -5.13
C GLY A 20 -7.74 3.26 -5.06
N GLY A 21 -8.21 3.91 -6.11
CA GLY A 21 -8.53 5.34 -6.13
C GLY A 21 -7.34 6.21 -5.72
N SER A 22 -7.52 7.09 -4.73
CA SER A 22 -6.47 8.02 -4.25
C SER A 22 -5.20 7.33 -3.74
N ARG A 23 -5.28 6.02 -3.40
CA ARG A 23 -4.12 5.22 -3.01
C ARG A 23 -3.12 5.00 -4.14
N GLY A 24 -3.49 5.27 -5.39
CA GLY A 24 -2.61 5.16 -6.56
C GLY A 24 -1.33 6.00 -6.47
N ALA A 25 -1.27 7.02 -5.63
CA ALA A 25 -0.03 7.74 -5.34
C ALA A 25 1.08 6.84 -4.78
N TYR A 26 0.74 5.76 -4.09
CA TYR A 26 1.68 4.74 -3.62
C TYR A 26 2.42 4.07 -4.78
N GLU A 27 1.73 3.79 -5.88
CA GLU A 27 2.32 3.18 -7.08
C GLU A 27 3.36 4.10 -7.74
N ILE A 28 3.16 5.42 -7.65
CA ILE A 28 4.13 6.40 -8.16
C ILE A 28 5.42 6.35 -7.33
N GLY A 29 5.32 6.20 -6.02
CA GLY A 29 6.48 5.98 -5.15
C GLY A 29 7.21 4.68 -5.49
N VAL A 30 6.48 3.59 -5.74
CA VAL A 30 7.05 2.32 -6.21
C VAL A 30 7.77 2.51 -7.56
N TRP A 31 7.13 3.17 -8.53
CA TRP A 31 7.74 3.42 -9.84
C TRP A 31 9.01 4.27 -9.73
N GLN A 32 9.03 5.27 -8.85
CA GLN A 32 10.23 6.05 -8.56
C GLN A 32 11.38 5.16 -8.08
N ALA A 33 11.12 4.29 -7.10
CA ALA A 33 12.12 3.36 -6.58
C ALA A 33 12.61 2.38 -7.65
N LEU A 34 11.71 1.81 -8.47
CA LEU A 34 12.07 0.91 -9.58
C LEU A 34 12.99 1.60 -10.60
N LYS A 35 12.70 2.88 -10.93
CA LYS A 35 13.54 3.69 -11.82
C LYS A 35 14.95 3.91 -11.24
N GLU A 36 15.03 4.24 -9.93
CA GLU A 36 16.32 4.42 -9.25
C GLU A 36 17.13 3.11 -9.15
N LEU A 37 16.44 1.97 -9.00
CA LEU A 37 17.05 0.64 -9.01
C LEU A 37 17.50 0.18 -10.41
N GLY A 38 17.16 0.95 -11.45
CA GLY A 38 17.47 0.59 -12.85
C GLY A 38 16.68 -0.61 -13.35
N ILE A 39 15.52 -0.91 -12.75
CA ILE A 39 14.66 -2.01 -13.16
C ILE A 39 13.91 -1.61 -14.42
N LYS A 40 14.17 -2.34 -15.51
CA LYS A 40 13.50 -2.15 -16.78
C LYS A 40 12.12 -2.81 -16.72
N ILE A 41 11.09 -2.06 -17.08
CA ILE A 41 9.73 -2.55 -17.25
C ILE A 41 9.52 -2.82 -18.74
N ASP A 42 9.07 -4.01 -19.09
CA ASP A 42 8.77 -4.42 -20.46
C ASP A 42 7.24 -4.52 -20.70
N MET A 43 6.48 -4.69 -19.63
CA MET A 43 5.02 -4.88 -19.66
C MET A 43 4.38 -4.10 -18.51
N VAL A 44 3.22 -3.51 -18.74
CA VAL A 44 2.45 -2.82 -17.68
C VAL A 44 0.97 -3.12 -17.79
N TYR A 45 0.40 -3.55 -16.68
CA TYR A 45 -1.03 -3.86 -16.56
C TYR A 45 -1.64 -3.15 -15.38
N GLY A 46 -2.89 -2.72 -15.49
CA GLY A 46 -3.53 -2.01 -14.40
C GLY A 46 -5.04 -2.14 -14.37
N THR A 47 -5.61 -1.93 -13.18
CA THR A 47 -7.06 -1.88 -12.95
C THR A 47 -7.41 -0.58 -12.25
N SER A 48 -8.51 0.08 -12.66
CA SER A 48 -8.98 1.32 -12.02
C SER A 48 -7.90 2.41 -12.06
N VAL A 49 -7.54 3.00 -10.91
CA VAL A 49 -6.41 3.93 -10.82
C VAL A 49 -5.10 3.33 -11.34
N GLY A 50 -4.91 2.02 -11.16
CA GLY A 50 -3.76 1.32 -11.76
C GLY A 50 -3.75 1.35 -13.27
N ALA A 51 -4.91 1.38 -13.95
CA ALA A 51 -4.99 1.58 -15.41
C ALA A 51 -4.55 2.99 -15.83
N ILE A 52 -4.90 4.00 -15.03
CA ILE A 52 -4.44 5.39 -15.20
C ILE A 52 -2.92 5.45 -15.07
N ASN A 53 -2.39 4.92 -13.97
CA ASN A 53 -0.95 4.91 -13.72
C ASN A 53 -0.18 4.06 -14.73
N ALA A 54 -0.76 2.95 -15.22
CA ALA A 54 -0.16 2.14 -16.28
C ALA A 54 0.02 2.93 -17.58
N ALA A 55 -0.95 3.75 -17.97
CA ALA A 55 -0.81 4.63 -19.13
C ALA A 55 0.30 5.67 -18.92
N MET A 56 0.43 6.22 -17.72
CA MET A 56 1.50 7.17 -17.38
C MET A 56 2.88 6.50 -17.37
N VAL A 57 2.98 5.25 -16.88
CA VAL A 57 4.20 4.44 -16.95
C VAL A 57 4.58 4.18 -18.40
N ALA A 58 3.63 3.80 -19.26
CA ALA A 58 3.88 3.56 -20.67
C ALA A 58 4.38 4.82 -21.40
N GLN A 59 3.93 6.01 -21.01
CA GLN A 59 4.44 7.27 -21.53
C GLN A 59 5.85 7.63 -21.03
N GLY A 60 6.33 6.97 -19.97
CA GLY A 60 7.67 7.16 -19.41
C GLY A 60 7.88 8.48 -18.65
N ASN A 61 6.83 9.21 -18.30
CA ASN A 61 6.93 10.55 -17.71
C ASN A 61 6.65 10.56 -16.20
N LEU A 62 7.56 9.94 -15.42
CA LEU A 62 7.43 9.83 -13.97
C LEU A 62 7.35 11.20 -13.28
N ASP A 63 8.20 12.15 -13.68
CA ASP A 63 8.30 13.45 -12.98
C ASP A 63 6.98 14.24 -13.12
N LEU A 64 6.41 14.29 -14.33
CA LEU A 64 5.09 14.90 -14.54
C LEU A 64 4.01 14.18 -13.73
N THR A 65 4.02 12.83 -13.76
CA THR A 65 3.02 12.04 -13.04
C THR A 65 3.08 12.30 -11.54
N ALA A 66 4.28 12.35 -10.97
CA ALA A 66 4.47 12.64 -9.55
C ALA A 66 3.97 14.04 -9.18
N GLU A 67 4.23 15.05 -10.01
CA GLU A 67 3.72 16.42 -9.78
C GLU A 67 2.19 16.47 -9.90
N LEU A 68 1.59 15.81 -10.90
CA LEU A 68 0.14 15.74 -11.04
C LEU A 68 -0.50 15.12 -9.78
N TRP A 69 0.02 14.01 -9.29
CA TRP A 69 -0.50 13.38 -8.08
C TRP A 69 -0.45 14.29 -6.85
N LYS A 70 0.58 15.13 -6.70
CA LYS A 70 0.71 16.08 -5.59
C LYS A 70 -0.35 17.20 -5.62
N GLU A 71 -0.90 17.48 -6.79
CA GLU A 71 -1.88 18.55 -6.98
C GLU A 71 -3.33 18.07 -6.99
N LEU A 72 -3.57 16.72 -6.98
CA LEU A 72 -4.93 16.18 -6.97
C LEU A 72 -5.62 16.44 -5.63
N GLU A 73 -6.83 16.97 -5.71
CA GLU A 73 -7.80 17.12 -4.64
C GLU A 73 -9.13 16.46 -5.06
N THR A 74 -9.99 16.14 -4.11
CA THR A 74 -11.20 15.36 -4.38
C THR A 74 -12.10 16.04 -5.41
N ASP A 75 -12.25 17.37 -5.37
CA ASP A 75 -13.05 18.17 -6.29
C ASP A 75 -12.40 18.34 -7.67
N THR A 76 -11.09 18.13 -7.80
CA THR A 76 -10.40 18.11 -9.09
C THR A 76 -10.56 16.79 -9.84
N VAL A 77 -11.00 15.74 -9.14
CA VAL A 77 -11.18 14.39 -9.69
C VAL A 77 -12.66 14.07 -9.93
N PHE A 78 -13.54 14.51 -9.05
CA PHE A 78 -14.96 14.19 -9.08
C PHE A 78 -15.82 15.46 -9.10
N ASP A 79 -16.97 15.38 -9.80
CA ASP A 79 -18.01 16.41 -9.73
C ASP A 79 -18.65 16.40 -8.34
N MET A 80 -18.17 17.24 -7.46
CA MET A 80 -18.71 17.44 -6.12
C MET A 80 -19.17 18.90 -5.94
N ALA A 81 -20.23 19.09 -5.16
CA ALA A 81 -20.63 20.42 -4.79
C ALA A 81 -19.51 21.11 -3.99
N PRO A 82 -19.24 22.40 -4.23
CA PRO A 82 -18.31 23.18 -3.41
C PRO A 82 -18.64 23.01 -1.93
N ASP A 83 -17.63 22.88 -1.07
CA ASP A 83 -17.76 22.68 0.37
C ASP A 83 -18.38 21.33 0.82
N SER A 84 -18.46 20.32 -0.06
CA SER A 84 -18.90 18.97 0.29
C SER A 84 -18.00 18.35 1.35
N LYS A 85 -18.59 17.85 2.44
CA LYS A 85 -17.86 17.09 3.45
C LYS A 85 -17.72 15.63 3.01
N PRO A 86 -16.73 14.88 3.51
CA PRO A 86 -16.62 13.44 3.23
C PRO A 86 -17.90 12.65 3.52
N THR A 87 -18.73 13.12 4.46
CA THR A 87 -20.06 12.55 4.78
C THR A 87 -21.10 12.78 3.68
N ASP A 88 -20.94 13.79 2.84
CA ASP A 88 -21.88 14.11 1.78
C ASP A 88 -21.69 13.20 0.57
N TYR A 89 -20.51 12.57 0.44
CA TYR A 89 -20.22 11.54 -0.53
C TYR A 89 -21.24 10.39 -0.50
N VAL A 90 -21.66 9.99 0.71
CA VAL A 90 -22.67 8.93 0.89
C VAL A 90 -24.01 9.35 0.29
N LYS A 91 -24.36 10.65 0.37
CA LYS A 91 -25.59 11.17 -0.24
C LYS A 91 -25.52 11.19 -1.76
N GLU A 92 -24.37 11.62 -2.33
CA GLU A 92 -24.14 11.60 -3.77
C GLU A 92 -24.27 10.19 -4.34
N ILE A 93 -23.69 9.19 -3.68
CA ILE A 93 -23.81 7.78 -4.08
C ILE A 93 -25.29 7.32 -4.10
N VAL A 94 -26.07 7.69 -3.08
CA VAL A 94 -27.45 7.21 -2.92
C VAL A 94 -28.43 7.98 -3.82
N VAL A 95 -28.23 9.30 -3.98
CA VAL A 95 -29.20 10.16 -4.69
C VAL A 95 -28.93 10.20 -6.19
N ASN A 96 -27.66 10.28 -6.58
CA ASN A 96 -27.25 10.50 -7.98
C ASN A 96 -26.66 9.27 -8.68
N GLN A 97 -26.75 8.08 -8.04
CA GLN A 97 -26.16 6.83 -8.54
C GLN A 97 -24.64 6.93 -8.79
N GLY A 98 -23.96 7.71 -7.95
CA GLY A 98 -22.53 7.95 -8.00
C GLY A 98 -22.16 9.38 -8.38
N ALA A 99 -20.96 9.79 -7.99
CA ALA A 99 -20.40 11.06 -8.40
C ALA A 99 -20.07 11.06 -9.89
N GLY A 100 -20.21 12.22 -10.53
CA GLY A 100 -19.78 12.39 -11.92
C GLY A 100 -18.25 12.37 -12.02
N THR A 101 -17.74 11.91 -13.14
CA THR A 101 -16.29 11.76 -13.40
C THR A 101 -15.81 12.70 -14.51
N GLY A 102 -16.55 13.76 -14.80
CA GLY A 102 -16.20 14.76 -15.80
C GLY A 102 -14.81 15.39 -15.60
N PRO A 103 -14.46 15.86 -14.40
CA PRO A 103 -13.12 16.38 -14.12
C PRO A 103 -12.02 15.36 -14.38
N LEU A 104 -12.18 14.11 -13.92
CA LEU A 104 -11.22 13.03 -14.19
C LEU A 104 -11.05 12.78 -15.70
N HIS A 105 -12.15 12.74 -16.43
CA HIS A 105 -12.09 12.58 -17.90
C HIS A 105 -11.27 13.70 -18.54
N GLY A 106 -11.53 14.96 -18.17
CA GLY A 106 -10.77 16.10 -18.68
C GLY A 106 -9.26 16.08 -18.32
N LEU A 107 -8.93 15.55 -17.14
CA LEU A 107 -7.52 15.31 -16.77
C LEU A 107 -6.89 14.24 -17.65
N LEU A 108 -7.60 13.12 -17.90
CA LEU A 108 -7.06 12.05 -18.74
C LEU A 108 -6.91 12.51 -20.19
N GLU A 109 -7.88 13.21 -20.78
CA GLU A 109 -7.75 13.78 -22.13
C GLU A 109 -6.55 14.74 -22.26
N LYS A 110 -6.24 15.48 -21.19
CA LYS A 110 -5.13 16.43 -21.18
C LYS A 110 -3.76 15.77 -21.05
N TYR A 111 -3.65 14.69 -20.26
CA TYR A 111 -2.36 14.15 -19.84
C TYR A 111 -2.04 12.76 -20.38
N VAL A 112 -3.04 11.99 -20.84
CA VAL A 112 -2.83 10.70 -21.51
C VAL A 112 -2.64 10.93 -23.01
N ASP A 113 -1.43 10.68 -23.48
CA ASP A 113 -1.07 10.72 -24.90
C ASP A 113 -1.12 9.29 -25.45
N GLU A 114 -2.25 8.90 -26.03
CA GLU A 114 -2.44 7.56 -26.59
C GLU A 114 -1.36 7.17 -27.60
N LYS A 115 -0.90 8.14 -28.41
CA LYS A 115 0.17 7.88 -29.37
C LYS A 115 1.45 7.43 -28.67
N LYS A 116 1.84 8.12 -27.60
CA LYS A 116 3.03 7.73 -26.82
C LYS A 116 2.87 6.36 -26.17
N VAL A 117 1.67 6.06 -25.65
CA VAL A 117 1.40 4.72 -25.08
C VAL A 117 1.58 3.64 -26.16
N ARG A 118 1.01 3.85 -27.36
CA ARG A 118 1.14 2.89 -28.47
C ARG A 118 2.56 2.77 -29.01
N GLU A 119 3.35 3.83 -29.00
CA GLU A 119 4.72 3.87 -29.48
C GLU A 119 5.75 3.49 -28.38
N SER A 120 5.32 3.24 -27.13
CA SER A 120 6.18 2.97 -25.99
C SER A 120 7.02 1.69 -26.13
N GLY A 121 6.51 0.73 -26.89
CA GLY A 121 7.11 -0.61 -27.01
C GLY A 121 6.85 -1.49 -25.79
N LEU A 122 6.05 -1.04 -24.82
CA LEU A 122 5.60 -1.85 -23.68
C LEU A 122 4.37 -2.67 -24.06
N ASP A 123 4.31 -3.91 -23.61
CA ASP A 123 3.05 -4.65 -23.58
C ASP A 123 2.15 -3.99 -22.52
N PHE A 124 0.98 -3.49 -22.96
CA PHE A 124 0.07 -2.71 -22.10
C PHE A 124 -1.30 -3.36 -22.05
N GLY A 125 -1.92 -3.35 -20.87
CA GLY A 125 -3.29 -3.81 -20.73
C GLY A 125 -4.01 -3.27 -19.49
N ILE A 126 -5.34 -3.27 -19.58
CA ILE A 126 -6.23 -2.79 -18.53
C ILE A 126 -7.41 -3.74 -18.34
N VAL A 127 -8.07 -3.63 -17.20
CA VAL A 127 -9.25 -4.43 -16.89
C VAL A 127 -10.48 -3.54 -16.77
N ALA A 128 -11.59 -3.93 -17.42
CA ALA A 128 -12.90 -3.32 -17.25
C ALA A 128 -13.96 -4.41 -17.02
N PHE A 129 -15.13 -4.03 -16.52
CA PHE A 129 -16.24 -4.96 -16.32
C PHE A 129 -17.52 -4.39 -16.92
N SER A 130 -18.28 -5.22 -17.69
CA SER A 130 -19.60 -4.83 -18.18
C SER A 130 -20.70 -5.59 -17.43
N PRO A 131 -21.60 -4.88 -16.72
CA PRO A 131 -22.73 -5.52 -16.04
C PRO A 131 -23.74 -6.14 -17.02
N ALA A 132 -23.83 -5.64 -18.26
CA ALA A 132 -24.85 -6.04 -19.22
C ALA A 132 -24.74 -7.51 -19.66
N ASP A 133 -23.50 -8.00 -19.79
CA ASP A 133 -23.17 -9.37 -20.18
C ASP A 133 -22.40 -10.13 -19.10
N LEU A 134 -22.21 -9.52 -17.90
CA LEU A 134 -21.32 -10.00 -16.84
C LEU A 134 -19.89 -10.25 -17.35
N GLY A 135 -19.49 -9.50 -18.38
CA GLY A 135 -18.23 -9.65 -19.09
C GLY A 135 -17.06 -9.06 -18.32
N LYS A 136 -16.05 -9.91 -18.13
CA LYS A 136 -14.72 -9.50 -17.63
C LYS A 136 -13.85 -9.17 -18.82
N HIS A 137 -13.51 -7.91 -19.00
CA HIS A 137 -12.73 -7.44 -20.15
C HIS A 137 -11.28 -7.21 -19.74
N PHE A 138 -10.41 -8.14 -20.10
CA PHE A 138 -8.95 -8.06 -19.99
C PHE A 138 -8.39 -7.55 -21.30
N LEU A 139 -8.30 -6.24 -21.45
CA LEU A 139 -8.02 -5.55 -22.71
C LEU A 139 -6.54 -5.28 -22.86
N ARG A 140 -5.91 -5.85 -23.89
CA ARG A 140 -4.56 -5.44 -24.32
C ARG A 140 -4.71 -4.20 -25.21
N LEU A 141 -3.61 -3.46 -25.36
CA LEU A 141 -3.62 -2.25 -26.18
C LEU A 141 -4.14 -2.48 -27.61
N ALA A 142 -3.88 -3.67 -28.17
CA ALA A 142 -4.35 -4.07 -29.50
C ALA A 142 -5.88 -4.27 -29.55
N ASP A 143 -6.53 -4.55 -28.42
CA ASP A 143 -8.00 -4.73 -28.34
C ASP A 143 -8.73 -3.38 -28.23
N ILE A 144 -7.99 -2.31 -27.92
CA ILE A 144 -8.52 -0.96 -27.72
C ILE A 144 -8.44 -0.22 -29.07
N PRO A 145 -9.59 0.18 -29.67
CA PRO A 145 -9.59 0.95 -30.91
C PRO A 145 -8.80 2.26 -30.78
N GLU A 146 -8.13 2.66 -31.85
CA GLU A 146 -7.38 3.92 -31.88
C GLU A 146 -8.30 5.12 -31.58
N GLY A 147 -7.83 6.05 -30.73
CA GLY A 147 -8.60 7.18 -30.23
C GLY A 147 -9.56 6.84 -29.08
N LYS A 148 -9.51 5.60 -28.52
CA LYS A 148 -10.41 5.15 -27.46
C LYS A 148 -9.70 4.77 -26.15
N LEU A 149 -8.39 4.99 -26.04
CA LEU A 149 -7.64 4.60 -24.85
C LEU A 149 -8.17 5.29 -23.59
N VAL A 150 -8.44 6.61 -23.65
CA VAL A 150 -8.98 7.36 -22.51
C VAL A 150 -10.36 6.83 -22.10
N ASP A 151 -11.24 6.53 -23.07
CA ASP A 151 -12.58 5.97 -22.78
C ASP A 151 -12.46 4.65 -22.01
N PHE A 152 -11.57 3.74 -22.42
CA PHE A 152 -11.41 2.45 -21.77
C PHE A 152 -10.69 2.56 -20.40
N ILE A 153 -9.80 3.53 -20.22
CA ILE A 153 -9.24 3.85 -18.90
C ILE A 153 -10.35 4.37 -17.98
N MET A 154 -11.22 5.25 -18.47
CA MET A 154 -12.41 5.72 -17.73
C MET A 154 -13.33 4.58 -17.35
N ALA A 155 -13.60 3.66 -18.28
CA ALA A 155 -14.39 2.46 -18.02
C ALA A 155 -13.78 1.61 -16.91
N SER A 156 -12.44 1.43 -16.93
CA SER A 156 -11.69 0.72 -15.90
C SER A 156 -11.77 1.39 -14.52
N ALA A 157 -11.87 2.73 -14.47
CA ALA A 157 -11.86 3.52 -13.24
C ALA A 157 -13.24 3.94 -12.74
N SER A 158 -14.33 3.46 -13.36
CA SER A 158 -15.72 3.80 -12.98
C SER A 158 -16.21 2.96 -11.82
N ALA A 159 -15.76 3.27 -10.60
CA ALA A 159 -16.00 2.52 -9.36
C ALA A 159 -17.47 2.62 -8.86
N PHE A 160 -18.39 2.05 -9.61
CA PHE A 160 -19.81 1.99 -9.25
C PHE A 160 -20.01 1.20 -7.92
N PRO A 161 -20.91 1.62 -7.02
CA PRO A 161 -21.84 2.76 -7.12
C PRO A 161 -21.27 4.10 -6.65
N ALA A 162 -20.03 4.19 -6.25
CA ALA A 162 -19.42 5.44 -5.81
C ALA A 162 -19.28 6.45 -6.96
N LEU A 163 -18.97 5.95 -8.16
CA LEU A 163 -18.90 6.70 -9.40
C LEU A 163 -19.93 6.17 -10.40
N GLN A 164 -20.37 7.03 -11.30
CA GLN A 164 -21.27 6.62 -12.38
C GLN A 164 -20.60 5.63 -13.34
N ALA A 165 -21.40 4.70 -13.89
CA ALA A 165 -20.94 3.81 -14.93
C ALA A 165 -20.57 4.62 -16.19
N TYR A 166 -19.55 4.16 -16.92
CA TYR A 166 -19.06 4.80 -18.14
C TYR A 166 -19.58 4.09 -19.39
N GLU A 167 -20.13 4.84 -20.34
CA GLU A 167 -20.70 4.27 -21.55
C GLU A 167 -19.76 4.42 -22.74
N ILE A 168 -19.47 3.31 -23.42
CA ILE A 168 -18.71 3.28 -24.67
C ILE A 168 -19.57 2.60 -25.74
N ASN A 169 -19.94 3.33 -26.77
CA ASN A 169 -20.74 2.81 -27.90
C ASN A 169 -22.05 2.10 -27.50
N GLY A 170 -22.74 2.59 -26.46
CA GLY A 170 -24.00 2.00 -25.97
C GLY A 170 -23.80 0.80 -25.03
N VAL A 171 -22.54 0.47 -24.67
CA VAL A 171 -22.22 -0.54 -23.66
C VAL A 171 -21.78 0.16 -22.38
N SER A 172 -22.44 -0.18 -21.28
CA SER A 172 -22.12 0.35 -19.95
C SER A 172 -21.01 -0.47 -19.30
N TYR A 173 -20.00 0.22 -18.80
CA TYR A 173 -18.86 -0.35 -18.07
C TYR A 173 -18.79 0.19 -16.65
N ILE A 174 -18.30 -0.63 -15.76
CA ILE A 174 -17.92 -0.27 -14.39
C ILE A 174 -16.48 -0.74 -14.09
N ASP A 175 -15.98 -0.38 -12.93
CA ASP A 175 -14.60 -0.61 -12.51
C ASP A 175 -14.14 -2.06 -12.76
N GLY A 176 -12.92 -2.17 -13.28
CA GLY A 176 -12.29 -3.46 -13.54
C GLY A 176 -12.06 -4.30 -12.28
N GLY A 177 -12.09 -3.71 -11.09
CA GLY A 177 -11.99 -4.41 -9.80
C GLY A 177 -13.10 -5.44 -9.58
N TYR A 178 -14.23 -5.33 -10.27
CA TYR A 178 -15.26 -6.38 -10.28
C TYR A 178 -14.78 -7.66 -10.97
N ALA A 179 -13.83 -7.56 -11.90
CA ALA A 179 -13.22 -8.69 -12.59
C ALA A 179 -11.95 -9.16 -11.88
N ASP A 180 -10.96 -8.28 -11.81
CA ASP A 180 -9.67 -8.51 -11.11
C ASP A 180 -9.03 -7.16 -10.74
N VAL A 181 -8.93 -6.88 -9.44
CA VAL A 181 -8.38 -5.61 -8.95
C VAL A 181 -6.85 -5.54 -9.06
N LEU A 182 -6.17 -6.69 -9.20
CA LEU A 182 -4.71 -6.79 -9.36
C LEU A 182 -4.40 -7.84 -10.45
N PRO A 183 -4.36 -7.43 -11.74
CA PRO A 183 -4.45 -8.32 -12.88
C PRO A 183 -3.13 -9.06 -13.19
N VAL A 184 -2.59 -9.79 -12.22
CA VAL A 184 -1.38 -10.62 -12.34
C VAL A 184 -1.54 -11.67 -13.45
N GLY A 185 -2.77 -12.17 -13.66
CA GLY A 185 -3.06 -13.13 -14.71
C GLY A 185 -2.71 -12.65 -16.12
N MET A 186 -2.93 -11.36 -16.43
CA MET A 186 -2.56 -10.79 -17.73
C MET A 186 -1.05 -10.86 -17.97
N ALA A 187 -0.25 -10.50 -16.97
CA ALA A 187 1.21 -10.57 -17.07
C ALA A 187 1.69 -12.01 -17.30
N MET A 188 1.08 -12.98 -16.61
CA MET A 188 1.41 -14.41 -16.78
C MET A 188 1.03 -14.92 -18.19
N GLU A 189 -0.16 -14.60 -18.66
CA GLU A 189 -0.66 -15.00 -19.99
C GLU A 189 0.21 -14.45 -21.12
N ASP A 190 0.70 -13.21 -20.95
CA ASP A 190 1.54 -12.53 -21.94
C ASP A 190 3.04 -12.87 -21.78
N GLY A 191 3.35 -13.78 -20.85
CA GLY A 191 4.67 -14.43 -20.72
C GLY A 191 5.70 -13.61 -19.98
N ALA A 192 5.31 -12.88 -18.93
CA ALA A 192 6.25 -12.23 -18.01
C ALA A 192 7.14 -13.27 -17.31
N ASP A 193 8.45 -13.04 -17.28
CA ASP A 193 9.41 -13.85 -16.54
C ASP A 193 9.54 -13.40 -15.07
N GLU A 194 9.25 -12.13 -14.81
CA GLU A 194 9.20 -11.52 -13.47
C GLU A 194 7.99 -10.59 -13.38
N ILE A 195 7.29 -10.62 -12.25
CA ILE A 195 6.10 -9.81 -12.01
C ILE A 195 6.33 -8.95 -10.77
N ILE A 196 6.13 -7.65 -10.90
CA ILE A 196 6.11 -6.70 -9.79
C ILE A 196 4.65 -6.31 -9.60
N ALA A 197 4.01 -6.84 -8.55
CA ALA A 197 2.61 -6.58 -8.26
C ALA A 197 2.49 -5.55 -7.13
N VAL A 198 1.88 -4.40 -7.41
CA VAL A 198 1.64 -3.32 -6.44
C VAL A 198 0.20 -3.38 -5.98
N ASP A 199 -0.01 -3.84 -4.75
CA ASP A 199 -1.32 -4.09 -4.16
C ASP A 199 -1.74 -2.93 -3.25
N LEU A 200 -2.71 -2.14 -3.68
CA LEU A 200 -3.28 -1.03 -2.93
C LEU A 200 -4.33 -1.46 -1.90
N ALA A 201 -4.61 -2.75 -1.78
CA ALA A 201 -5.72 -3.29 -1.00
C ALA A 201 -7.06 -2.61 -1.34
N GLY A 202 -7.28 -2.32 -2.63
CA GLY A 202 -8.49 -1.69 -3.13
C GLY A 202 -9.70 -2.62 -3.10
N PHE A 203 -10.88 -2.02 -3.22
CA PHE A 203 -12.12 -2.79 -3.33
C PHE A 203 -12.15 -3.56 -4.64
N GLY A 204 -12.43 -4.86 -4.56
CA GLY A 204 -12.58 -5.70 -5.73
C GLY A 204 -12.20 -7.15 -5.50
N ASN A 205 -12.28 -7.91 -6.57
CA ASN A 205 -11.86 -9.31 -6.58
C ASN A 205 -10.36 -9.39 -6.86
N VAL A 206 -9.65 -10.16 -6.06
CA VAL A 206 -8.30 -10.62 -6.36
C VAL A 206 -8.38 -12.07 -6.80
N VAL A 207 -7.89 -12.38 -7.99
CA VAL A 207 -7.82 -13.76 -8.47
C VAL A 207 -6.63 -14.45 -7.77
N LYS A 208 -6.89 -15.00 -6.58
CA LYS A 208 -5.88 -15.62 -5.72
C LYS A 208 -5.07 -16.71 -6.41
N GLU A 209 -5.71 -17.48 -7.27
CA GLU A 209 -5.07 -18.55 -8.05
C GLU A 209 -3.91 -18.01 -8.91
N ASN A 210 -4.07 -16.83 -9.51
CA ASN A 210 -3.02 -16.19 -10.29
C ASN A 210 -1.87 -15.73 -9.39
N MET A 211 -2.19 -15.18 -8.20
CA MET A 211 -1.18 -14.78 -7.22
C MET A 211 -0.36 -15.96 -6.71
N GLU A 212 -1.00 -17.12 -6.53
CA GLU A 212 -0.36 -18.36 -6.04
C GLU A 212 0.49 -19.04 -7.13
N LYS A 213 0.11 -18.91 -8.41
CA LYS A 213 0.81 -19.50 -9.54
C LYS A 213 1.99 -18.67 -10.04
N ALA A 214 2.06 -17.40 -9.71
CA ALA A 214 3.13 -16.51 -10.15
C ALA A 214 4.45 -16.86 -9.43
N GLU A 215 5.33 -17.62 -10.10
CA GLU A 215 6.56 -18.18 -9.49
C GLU A 215 7.59 -17.10 -9.12
N ASN A 216 7.74 -16.05 -9.95
CA ASN A 216 8.72 -14.98 -9.78
C ASN A 216 8.02 -13.64 -9.57
N MET A 217 7.29 -13.51 -8.46
CA MET A 217 6.54 -12.29 -8.16
C MET A 217 7.11 -11.55 -6.95
N VAL A 218 7.39 -10.27 -7.14
CA VAL A 218 7.65 -9.31 -6.05
C VAL A 218 6.31 -8.65 -5.73
N HIS A 219 5.72 -9.03 -4.60
CA HIS A 219 4.45 -8.46 -4.14
C HIS A 219 4.73 -7.27 -3.20
N ILE A 220 4.42 -6.06 -3.65
CA ILE A 220 4.62 -4.82 -2.90
C ILE A 220 3.26 -4.38 -2.37
N LYS A 221 3.14 -4.38 -1.04
CA LYS A 221 1.92 -4.02 -0.32
C LYS A 221 2.28 -3.36 0.99
N SER A 222 1.69 -2.20 1.27
CA SER A 222 1.88 -1.54 2.55
C SER A 222 1.16 -2.27 3.69
N SER A 223 1.79 -2.33 4.86
CA SER A 223 1.14 -2.69 6.13
C SER A 223 0.35 -1.53 6.71
N GLU A 224 0.63 -0.31 6.26
CA GLU A 224 0.00 0.92 6.69
C GLU A 224 -1.36 1.17 6.03
N ASN A 225 -2.21 1.90 6.73
CA ASN A 225 -3.45 2.39 6.14
C ASN A 225 -3.14 3.50 5.12
N LEU A 226 -3.42 3.25 3.84
CA LEU A 226 -3.19 4.20 2.77
C LEU A 226 -4.27 5.31 2.66
N GLY A 227 -5.28 5.32 3.53
CA GLY A 227 -6.38 6.27 3.49
C GLY A 227 -7.63 5.73 2.81
N PHE A 228 -8.64 6.58 2.67
CA PHE A 228 -9.90 6.23 2.01
C PHE A 228 -9.81 6.50 0.51
N GLU A 229 -10.19 5.53 -0.32
CA GLU A 229 -9.96 5.51 -1.78
C GLU A 229 -10.52 6.71 -2.56
N PHE A 230 -11.58 7.33 -2.07
CA PHE A 230 -12.26 8.43 -2.76
C PHE A 230 -11.94 9.81 -2.18
N ILE A 231 -10.96 9.91 -1.28
CA ILE A 231 -10.50 11.18 -0.72
C ILE A 231 -9.08 11.45 -1.20
N PHE A 232 -8.93 12.48 -2.03
CA PHE A 232 -7.64 12.99 -2.48
C PHE A 232 -7.23 14.13 -1.55
N ASP A 233 -6.17 13.91 -0.80
CA ASP A 233 -5.59 14.85 0.17
C ASP A 233 -4.08 14.94 -0.05
N LYS A 234 -3.57 16.15 -0.24
CA LYS A 234 -2.15 16.38 -0.58
C LYS A 234 -1.18 15.82 0.46
N GLN A 235 -1.50 15.94 1.74
CA GLN A 235 -0.61 15.44 2.80
C GLN A 235 -0.57 13.91 2.78
N ASN A 236 -1.74 13.27 2.66
CA ASN A 236 -1.81 11.83 2.53
C ASN A 236 -1.15 11.33 1.24
N THR A 237 -1.35 12.03 0.12
CA THR A 237 -0.69 11.71 -1.16
C THR A 237 0.83 11.67 -1.02
N LEU A 238 1.45 12.69 -0.43
CA LEU A 238 2.89 12.73 -0.18
C LEU A 238 3.35 11.61 0.75
N ARG A 239 2.58 11.33 1.79
CA ARG A 239 2.85 10.26 2.75
C ARG A 239 2.85 8.89 2.07
N ILE A 240 1.79 8.54 1.35
CA ILE A 240 1.67 7.21 0.74
C ILE A 240 2.60 7.03 -0.46
N MET A 241 2.92 8.09 -1.20
CA MET A 241 3.96 8.07 -2.23
C MET A 241 5.32 7.72 -1.60
N LYS A 242 5.66 8.34 -0.46
CA LYS A 242 6.89 8.02 0.27
C LYS A 242 6.89 6.58 0.81
N LEU A 243 5.75 6.09 1.31
CA LEU A 243 5.60 4.69 1.73
C LEU A 243 5.85 3.73 0.56
N GLY A 244 5.26 3.97 -0.60
CA GLY A 244 5.46 3.13 -1.79
C GLY A 244 6.92 3.05 -2.21
N TYR A 245 7.62 4.19 -2.18
CA TYR A 245 9.06 4.24 -2.44
C TYR A 245 9.85 3.39 -1.44
N LEU A 246 9.61 3.54 -0.13
CA LEU A 246 10.32 2.79 0.90
C LEU A 246 9.98 1.30 0.86
N ASP A 247 8.71 0.93 0.66
CA ASP A 247 8.29 -0.47 0.60
C ASP A 247 8.89 -1.19 -0.61
N CYS A 248 9.02 -0.50 -1.75
CA CYS A 248 9.74 -1.04 -2.91
C CYS A 248 11.21 -1.30 -2.58
N LEU A 249 11.90 -0.33 -1.98
CA LEU A 249 13.32 -0.51 -1.58
C LEU A 249 13.49 -1.66 -0.56
N LYS A 250 12.53 -1.84 0.35
CA LYS A 250 12.52 -3.00 1.27
C LYS A 250 12.28 -4.31 0.51
N ALA A 251 11.34 -4.35 -0.42
CA ALA A 251 11.05 -5.53 -1.23
C ALA A 251 12.27 -6.01 -2.04
N TYR A 252 13.10 -5.07 -2.51
CA TYR A 252 14.35 -5.36 -3.22
C TYR A 252 15.58 -5.49 -2.30
N GLY A 253 15.39 -5.46 -0.99
CA GLY A 253 16.47 -5.66 -0.01
C GLY A 253 17.56 -4.58 0.00
N VAL A 254 17.23 -3.37 -0.46
CA VAL A 254 18.06 -2.16 -0.31
C VAL A 254 17.91 -1.61 1.10
N LEU A 255 16.69 -1.65 1.62
CA LEU A 255 16.36 -1.35 3.00
C LEU A 255 15.90 -2.62 3.72
N GLU A 256 15.92 -2.58 5.03
CA GLU A 256 15.47 -3.65 5.92
C GLU A 256 14.34 -3.15 6.84
N GLY A 257 13.66 -4.08 7.53
CA GLY A 257 12.49 -3.82 8.35
C GLY A 257 11.18 -4.06 7.59
N LYS A 258 10.08 -3.97 8.30
CA LYS A 258 8.74 -4.14 7.76
C LYS A 258 7.93 -2.85 7.93
N GLU A 259 7.72 -2.44 9.18
CA GLU A 259 6.98 -1.22 9.52
C GLU A 259 7.89 0.02 9.43
N ILE A 260 9.12 -0.10 9.91
CA ILE A 260 10.15 0.94 9.89
C ILE A 260 11.17 0.63 8.78
N ALA A 261 11.71 1.67 8.15
CA ALA A 261 12.75 1.50 7.14
C ALA A 261 14.13 1.69 7.77
N PHE A 262 14.95 0.63 7.77
CA PHE A 262 16.33 0.67 8.24
C PHE A 262 17.32 0.56 7.08
N ALA A 263 18.44 1.28 7.18
CA ALA A 263 19.57 1.04 6.30
C ALA A 263 20.05 -0.42 6.45
N LYS A 264 20.52 -1.01 5.37
CA LYS A 264 20.93 -2.42 5.35
C LYS A 264 22.05 -2.72 6.33
N GLY A 265 21.91 -3.78 7.11
CA GLY A 265 22.94 -4.26 8.04
C GLY A 265 23.06 -3.48 9.34
N VAL A 266 22.12 -2.58 9.66
CA VAL A 266 22.09 -1.80 10.90
C VAL A 266 21.95 -2.71 12.11
N PHE A 267 21.10 -3.72 12.04
CA PHE A 267 20.84 -4.69 13.09
C PHE A 267 21.02 -6.13 12.58
N ASP A 268 21.40 -7.06 13.48
CA ASP A 268 21.24 -8.48 13.20
C ASP A 268 19.76 -8.84 13.06
N LYS A 269 19.45 -9.96 12.39
CA LYS A 269 18.07 -10.38 12.05
C LYS A 269 17.10 -10.38 13.25
N ASN A 270 17.57 -10.80 14.43
CA ASN A 270 16.73 -10.87 15.63
C ASN A 270 16.50 -9.48 16.21
N THR A 271 17.54 -8.67 16.27
CA THR A 271 17.50 -7.29 16.75
C THR A 271 16.66 -6.43 15.81
N LEU A 272 16.82 -6.59 14.50
CA LEU A 272 16.00 -5.91 13.48
C LEU A 272 14.50 -6.12 13.72
N LYS A 273 14.09 -7.38 13.94
CA LYS A 273 12.68 -7.68 14.25
C LYS A 273 12.20 -7.00 15.53
N MET A 274 13.03 -6.94 16.56
CA MET A 274 12.70 -6.26 17.81
C MET A 274 12.64 -4.74 17.63
N ALA A 275 13.60 -4.15 16.90
CA ALA A 275 13.65 -2.72 16.57
C ALA A 275 12.42 -2.29 15.75
N ASP A 276 12.08 -3.05 14.71
CA ASP A 276 10.93 -2.81 13.87
C ASP A 276 9.61 -2.80 14.67
N CYS A 277 9.42 -3.80 15.56
CA CYS A 277 8.30 -3.82 16.49
C CYS A 277 8.32 -2.65 17.48
N ALA A 278 9.51 -2.23 17.97
CA ALA A 278 9.63 -1.12 18.89
C ALA A 278 9.27 0.21 18.20
N GLY A 279 9.77 0.42 17.00
CA GLY A 279 9.44 1.61 16.21
C GLY A 279 7.94 1.74 15.96
N ASP A 280 7.30 0.66 15.52
CA ASP A 280 5.87 0.63 15.26
C ASP A 280 5.04 0.86 16.55
N VAL A 281 5.31 0.15 17.66
CA VAL A 281 4.59 0.31 18.93
C VAL A 281 4.78 1.71 19.51
N LEU A 282 5.96 2.29 19.40
CA LEU A 282 6.27 3.61 19.94
C LEU A 282 5.86 4.75 19.01
N GLY A 283 5.41 4.45 17.80
CA GLY A 283 4.96 5.44 16.82
C GLY A 283 6.11 6.25 16.25
N ILE A 284 7.26 5.61 16.00
CA ILE A 284 8.39 6.23 15.31
C ILE A 284 7.99 6.51 13.86
N ASP A 285 8.43 7.63 13.31
CA ASP A 285 8.11 8.05 11.94
C ASP A 285 8.59 7.01 10.92
N ASN A 286 7.68 6.35 10.25
CA ASN A 286 7.95 5.31 9.27
C ASN A 286 8.28 5.83 7.86
N LEU A 287 8.30 7.14 7.67
CA LEU A 287 8.68 7.76 6.40
C LEU A 287 10.19 8.08 6.31
N LEU A 288 10.93 7.82 7.38
CA LEU A 288 12.37 8.04 7.43
C LEU A 288 13.14 6.72 7.30
N ILE A 289 14.39 6.83 6.85
CA ILE A 289 15.35 5.72 6.82
C ILE A 289 16.27 5.86 8.01
N TYR A 290 16.35 4.82 8.83
CA TYR A 290 17.10 4.86 10.10
C TYR A 290 18.44 4.13 10.02
N THR A 291 19.47 4.76 10.55
CA THR A 291 20.67 4.12 11.08
C THR A 291 20.47 3.83 12.57
N GLU A 292 21.30 2.96 13.18
CA GLU A 292 21.15 2.64 14.61
C GLU A 292 21.19 3.89 15.50
N PRO A 293 22.15 4.82 15.39
CA PRO A 293 22.19 6.00 16.27
C PRO A 293 20.92 6.85 16.16
N VAL A 294 20.47 7.14 14.93
CA VAL A 294 19.28 7.98 14.69
C VAL A 294 18.01 7.32 15.23
N PHE A 295 17.90 6.00 15.09
CA PHE A 295 16.77 5.25 15.63
C PHE A 295 16.77 5.24 17.16
N MET A 296 17.94 5.04 17.77
CA MET A 296 18.09 5.04 19.23
C MET A 296 17.78 6.41 19.84
N ASP A 297 18.24 7.49 19.21
CA ASP A 297 17.94 8.86 19.64
C ASP A 297 16.41 9.10 19.61
N ARG A 298 15.75 8.71 18.52
CA ARG A 298 14.31 8.89 18.37
C ARG A 298 13.49 8.07 19.38
N ILE A 299 13.86 6.82 19.61
CA ILE A 299 13.19 5.99 20.63
C ILE A 299 13.36 6.62 22.02
N THR A 300 14.57 7.10 22.33
CA THR A 300 14.86 7.72 23.64
C THR A 300 14.04 8.99 23.84
N GLU A 301 13.91 9.84 22.82
CA GLU A 301 13.05 11.03 22.85
C GLU A 301 11.58 10.65 23.16
N VAL A 302 11.04 9.68 22.44
CA VAL A 302 9.63 9.25 22.63
C VAL A 302 9.42 8.67 24.03
N ILE A 303 10.35 7.87 24.53
CA ILE A 303 10.27 7.32 25.91
C ILE A 303 10.30 8.44 26.92
N TYR A 304 11.20 9.43 26.77
CA TYR A 304 11.32 10.56 27.68
C TYR A 304 10.03 11.39 27.74
N ASP A 305 9.44 11.71 26.59
CA ASP A 305 8.19 12.45 26.48
C ASP A 305 7.00 11.68 27.09
N ASP A 306 7.02 10.34 26.96
CA ASP A 306 5.98 9.49 27.55
C ASP A 306 6.13 9.31 29.07
N MET A 307 7.33 9.46 29.63
CA MET A 307 7.59 9.29 31.08
C MET A 307 6.88 10.33 31.96
N GLU A 308 6.50 11.50 31.44
CA GLU A 308 5.61 12.43 32.14
C GLU A 308 4.21 11.84 32.40
N SER A 309 3.88 10.71 31.76
CA SER A 309 2.63 9.96 31.94
C SER A 309 2.71 8.86 33.01
N GLN A 310 3.68 8.88 33.91
CA GLN A 310 4.08 7.79 34.83
C GLN A 310 2.99 7.24 35.77
N GLU A 311 1.98 8.01 36.15
CA GLU A 311 0.87 7.49 36.98
C GLU A 311 0.07 6.34 36.30
N LYS A 312 0.09 6.27 34.96
CA LYS A 312 -0.60 5.21 34.20
C LYS A 312 0.29 3.97 34.02
N LEU A 313 1.60 4.14 33.97
CA LEU A 313 2.57 3.04 33.92
C LEU A 313 2.51 2.18 35.20
N ALA A 314 2.39 2.79 36.36
CA ALA A 314 2.27 2.09 37.64
C ALA A 314 1.06 1.16 37.71
N LYS A 315 -0.04 1.48 37.02
CA LYS A 315 -1.23 0.60 36.95
C LYS A 315 -1.01 -0.62 36.06
N LEU A 316 -0.23 -0.48 34.99
CA LEU A 316 0.08 -1.57 34.06
C LEU A 316 1.17 -2.51 34.56
N ALA A 317 2.14 -1.98 35.31
CA ALA A 317 3.12 -2.80 36.04
C ALA A 317 2.47 -3.75 37.07
N GLY A 318 1.17 -3.54 37.39
CA GLY A 318 0.37 -4.42 38.25
C GLY A 318 -0.28 -5.63 37.56
N LEU A 319 -0.19 -5.78 36.24
CA LEU A 319 -0.77 -6.93 35.53
C LEU A 319 0.07 -8.19 35.83
N LYS A 320 -0.52 -9.14 36.57
CA LYS A 320 0.18 -10.32 37.09
C LYS A 320 -0.14 -11.61 36.36
N SER A 321 -1.08 -11.59 35.41
CA SER A 321 -1.49 -12.80 34.69
C SER A 321 -1.84 -12.53 33.23
N LEU A 322 -1.71 -13.57 32.39
CA LEU A 322 -2.14 -13.52 30.99
C LEU A 322 -3.63 -13.26 30.84
N LYS A 323 -4.44 -13.63 31.83
CA LYS A 323 -5.86 -13.35 31.88
C LYS A 323 -6.12 -11.85 32.02
N GLU A 324 -5.43 -11.18 32.92
CA GLU A 324 -5.49 -9.73 33.12
C GLU A 324 -5.03 -8.96 31.88
N ILE A 325 -3.96 -9.43 31.22
CA ILE A 325 -3.50 -8.88 29.95
C ILE A 325 -4.56 -9.02 28.88
N ARG A 326 -5.17 -10.19 28.76
CA ARG A 326 -6.26 -10.44 27.80
C ARG A 326 -7.48 -9.61 28.10
N GLU A 327 -7.90 -9.54 29.35
CA GLU A 327 -9.00 -8.68 29.80
C GLU A 327 -8.72 -7.20 29.56
N PHE A 328 -7.47 -6.77 29.75
CA PHE A 328 -7.03 -5.40 29.41
C PHE A 328 -7.14 -5.15 27.90
N LEU A 329 -6.68 -6.07 27.07
CA LEU A 329 -6.77 -5.98 25.63
C LEU A 329 -8.22 -6.05 25.14
N ASP A 330 -9.05 -6.94 25.72
CA ASP A 330 -10.47 -7.13 25.36
C ASP A 330 -11.35 -5.98 25.87
N ASN A 331 -11.09 -5.44 27.05
CA ASN A 331 -11.82 -4.34 27.67
C ASN A 331 -11.31 -2.95 27.24
N GLY A 332 -10.11 -2.87 26.70
CA GLY A 332 -9.44 -1.64 26.28
C GLY A 332 -9.98 -1.05 24.99
N LYS A 333 -11.07 -1.58 24.41
CA LYS A 333 -11.65 -1.08 23.14
C LYS A 333 -10.66 -1.08 21.96
N LEU A 334 -9.91 -2.15 21.79
CA LEU A 334 -9.04 -2.40 20.62
C LEU A 334 -9.77 -2.40 19.25
N LYS A 335 -11.02 -1.95 19.20
CA LYS A 335 -11.82 -1.91 17.96
C LYS A 335 -11.92 -0.54 17.29
N GLU A 336 -11.32 0.50 17.85
CA GLU A 336 -11.36 1.85 17.29
C GLU A 336 -9.94 2.48 17.25
N GLY A 337 -9.23 2.28 16.16
CA GLY A 337 -7.84 2.66 15.73
C GLY A 337 -6.99 3.68 16.52
N ILE A 338 -7.50 4.76 17.05
CA ILE A 338 -6.69 5.83 17.69
C ILE A 338 -6.46 5.61 19.20
N LYS A 339 -7.35 4.86 19.85
CA LYS A 339 -7.20 4.55 21.29
C LYS A 339 -6.22 3.43 21.55
N ASP A 340 -5.92 2.64 20.55
CA ASP A 340 -5.14 1.41 20.63
C ASP A 340 -3.63 1.64 20.70
N ALA A 341 -3.09 2.61 19.95
CA ALA A 341 -1.66 2.92 19.94
C ALA A 341 -1.15 3.30 21.33
N LYS A 342 -1.92 4.08 22.10
CA LYS A 342 -1.56 4.45 23.47
C LYS A 342 -1.60 3.25 24.42
N ALA A 343 -2.55 2.35 24.26
CA ALA A 343 -2.67 1.13 25.06
C ALA A 343 -1.52 0.15 24.74
N GLU A 344 -1.17 -0.04 23.48
CA GLU A 344 -0.05 -0.87 23.05
C GLU A 344 1.28 -0.34 23.61
N LYS A 345 1.49 0.97 23.53
CA LYS A 345 2.69 1.64 24.06
C LYS A 345 2.83 1.43 25.59
N LEU A 346 1.76 1.65 26.35
CA LEU A 346 1.74 1.43 27.80
C LEU A 346 1.98 -0.04 28.17
N LEU A 347 1.38 -0.96 27.40
CA LEU A 347 1.59 -2.40 27.63
C LEU A 347 3.03 -2.81 27.29
N CYS A 348 3.65 -2.18 26.30
CA CYS A 348 5.06 -2.40 25.96
C CYS A 348 5.98 -1.99 27.12
N TYR A 349 5.75 -0.81 27.72
CA TYR A 349 6.54 -0.36 28.85
C TYR A 349 6.40 -1.28 30.07
N GLY A 350 5.15 -1.67 30.43
CA GLY A 350 4.91 -2.61 31.51
C GLY A 350 5.54 -3.99 31.27
N ALA A 351 5.52 -4.47 30.01
CA ALA A 351 6.17 -5.71 29.62
C ALA A 351 7.71 -5.59 29.73
N ALA A 352 8.29 -4.46 29.36
CA ALA A 352 9.74 -4.22 29.46
C ALA A 352 10.19 -4.22 30.92
N GLU A 353 9.47 -3.53 31.81
CA GLU A 353 9.76 -3.55 33.25
C GLU A 353 9.65 -4.95 33.85
N ASP A 354 8.60 -5.70 33.52
CA ASP A 354 8.44 -7.08 34.03
C ASP A 354 9.56 -7.99 33.51
N ILE A 355 9.95 -7.87 32.24
CA ILE A 355 11.08 -8.63 31.67
C ILE A 355 12.39 -8.26 32.37
N LYS A 356 12.65 -6.97 32.59
CA LYS A 356 13.85 -6.48 33.26
C LYS A 356 13.93 -7.03 34.70
N LYS A 357 12.81 -6.98 35.44
CA LYS A 357 12.73 -7.43 36.84
C LYS A 357 12.80 -8.95 37.03
N ASN A 358 12.06 -9.68 36.21
CA ASN A 358 11.81 -11.13 36.40
C ASN A 358 12.58 -12.02 35.42
N GLY A 359 13.24 -11.46 34.42
CA GLY A 359 14.01 -12.19 33.43
C GLY A 359 13.17 -13.33 32.79
N LYS A 360 13.73 -14.54 32.75
CA LYS A 360 13.05 -15.72 32.19
C LYS A 360 11.74 -16.12 32.89
N ARG A 361 11.49 -15.60 34.09
CA ARG A 361 10.25 -15.83 34.85
C ARG A 361 9.15 -14.84 34.50
N SER A 362 9.44 -13.82 33.71
CA SER A 362 8.44 -12.86 33.22
C SER A 362 7.30 -13.58 32.49
N ILE A 363 6.07 -13.17 32.76
CA ILE A 363 4.89 -13.67 32.05
C ILE A 363 4.93 -13.34 30.55
N PHE A 364 5.55 -12.21 30.18
CA PHE A 364 5.73 -11.76 28.80
C PHE A 364 6.77 -12.56 28.03
N GLN A 365 7.64 -13.31 28.71
CA GLN A 365 8.56 -14.28 28.07
C GLN A 365 7.95 -15.67 27.87
N SER A 366 6.73 -15.90 28.36
CA SER A 366 6.01 -17.17 28.15
C SER A 366 5.71 -17.41 26.67
N ARG A 367 5.63 -18.71 26.29
CA ARG A 367 5.26 -19.10 24.93
C ARG A 367 3.87 -18.57 24.53
N THR A 368 2.96 -18.45 25.51
CA THR A 368 1.59 -17.95 25.29
C THR A 368 1.60 -16.44 25.01
N ALA A 369 2.29 -15.62 25.81
CA ALA A 369 2.40 -14.20 25.58
C ALA A 369 3.06 -13.88 24.23
N THR A 370 4.15 -14.59 23.91
CA THR A 370 4.87 -14.42 22.63
C THR A 370 3.98 -14.76 21.40
N LYS A 371 3.00 -15.68 21.57
CA LYS A 371 2.03 -15.99 20.49
C LYS A 371 0.87 -15.01 20.45
N LEU A 372 0.40 -14.52 21.59
CA LEU A 372 -0.79 -13.67 21.71
C LEU A 372 -0.50 -12.21 21.32
N ILE A 373 0.65 -11.69 21.77
CA ILE A 373 1.06 -10.27 21.59
C ILE A 373 2.53 -10.19 21.12
N PRO A 374 2.88 -10.83 19.98
CA PRO A 374 4.27 -10.94 19.54
C PRO A 374 4.95 -9.59 19.30
N LYS A 375 4.23 -8.62 18.77
CA LYS A 375 4.69 -7.27 18.49
C LYS A 375 5.14 -6.58 19.78
N ILE A 376 4.29 -6.53 20.79
CA ILE A 376 4.56 -5.89 22.08
C ILE A 376 5.73 -6.58 22.83
N VAL A 377 5.75 -7.92 22.82
CA VAL A 377 6.84 -8.67 23.44
C VAL A 377 8.19 -8.41 22.77
N ASN A 378 8.23 -8.30 21.44
CA ASN A 378 9.48 -7.98 20.73
C ASN A 378 9.90 -6.54 20.98
N ALA A 379 8.98 -5.58 20.97
CA ALA A 379 9.24 -4.19 21.32
C ALA A 379 9.81 -4.09 22.74
N ALA A 380 9.17 -4.69 23.73
CA ALA A 380 9.64 -4.70 25.12
C ALA A 380 11.04 -5.31 25.27
N LYS A 381 11.34 -6.40 24.55
CA LYS A 381 12.68 -7.00 24.54
C LYS A 381 13.74 -6.07 23.95
N PHE A 382 13.37 -5.26 22.96
CA PHE A 382 14.27 -4.24 22.41
C PHE A 382 14.63 -3.21 23.47
N LEU A 383 13.61 -2.66 24.17
CA LEU A 383 13.82 -1.66 25.22
C LEU A 383 14.72 -2.19 26.34
N VAL A 384 14.52 -3.45 26.76
CA VAL A 384 15.36 -4.08 27.80
C VAL A 384 16.79 -4.34 27.29
N LYS A 385 16.95 -4.79 26.03
CA LYS A 385 18.27 -5.08 25.44
C LYS A 385 19.16 -3.85 25.40
N TYR A 386 18.59 -2.70 25.14
CA TYR A 386 19.31 -1.42 25.00
C TYR A 386 19.22 -0.54 26.27
N GLU A 387 18.73 -1.09 27.37
CA GLU A 387 18.65 -0.42 28.68
C GLU A 387 17.87 0.92 28.63
N LEU A 388 16.84 1.00 27.78
CA LEU A 388 16.04 2.20 27.58
C LEU A 388 14.95 2.40 28.65
N ILE A 389 14.69 1.36 29.45
CA ILE A 389 13.76 1.34 30.60
C ILE A 389 14.40 0.68 31.80
#